data_f525db041d32f00973ffd55ca612344a
#
_entry.id   f525db041d32f00973ffd55ca612344a
#
_cell.length_a   1.000
_cell.length_b   1.000
_cell.length_c   1.000
_cell.angle_alpha   90.00
_cell.angle_beta   90.00
_cell.angle_gamma   90.00
#
_symmetry.space_group_name_H-M   'P 1'
#
loop_
_entity.id
_entity.type
_entity.pdbx_description
1 polymer ?
#
loop_
_entity_poly.entity_id
_entity_poly.type
_entity_poly.pdbx_seq_one_letter_code
_entity_poly.pdbx_strand_id
1 'polypeptide(L)'
;MSQNPPTLEHRKLTPLNNLIFASRWLQLPLYLGLILAQCVYVFHFWVELKDLIGAAFGNADSLQHILEAVGMTNGPKKLTETTIMLVVLGLIDVVMISNLLIMVIVGGYETFVSRMHLEGHPDQPEWLSHVNASVLKTKLAMAIIGISSIHLLKTFINAGSYHEKVLIAQTVIHCAFLLSALAISWTDRITTSTHHQPKQH
;
A
#
# COMPACT_ATOMS: atom_id res chain seq x y z
N MET A 1 -56.27 -6.10 -22.90
CA MET A 1 -55.16 -7.07 -23.05
C MET A 1 -54.06 -6.65 -22.05
N SER A 2 -54.05 -7.31 -20.93
CA SER A 2 -53.08 -7.07 -19.85
C SER A 2 -51.81 -7.86 -20.16
N GLN A 3 -50.70 -7.18 -20.50
CA GLN A 3 -49.41 -7.83 -20.64
C GLN A 3 -48.78 -7.94 -19.24
N ASN A 4 -48.72 -9.15 -18.71
CA ASN A 4 -47.92 -9.45 -17.54
C ASN A 4 -46.44 -9.22 -17.86
N PRO A 5 -45.69 -8.51 -16.97
CA PRO A 5 -44.25 -8.35 -17.14
C PRO A 5 -43.58 -9.75 -17.06
N PRO A 6 -42.52 -10.01 -17.84
CA PRO A 6 -41.83 -11.29 -17.80
C PRO A 6 -41.24 -11.51 -16.41
N THR A 7 -41.69 -12.57 -15.75
CA THR A 7 -41.09 -13.08 -14.52
C THR A 7 -39.64 -13.43 -14.81
N LEU A 8 -38.69 -12.73 -14.12
CA LEU A 8 -37.27 -13.07 -14.13
C LEU A 8 -37.13 -14.49 -13.54
N GLU A 9 -37.06 -15.50 -14.41
CA GLU A 9 -36.71 -16.86 -13.99
C GLU A 9 -35.32 -16.77 -13.31
N HIS A 10 -35.29 -16.96 -12.00
CA HIS A 10 -34.05 -17.24 -11.28
C HIS A 10 -33.44 -18.53 -11.80
N ARG A 11 -32.58 -18.37 -12.81
CA ARG A 11 -31.80 -19.47 -13.39
C ARG A 11 -30.99 -20.09 -12.26
N LYS A 12 -31.41 -21.27 -11.76
CA LYS A 12 -30.68 -22.01 -10.73
C LYS A 12 -29.24 -22.24 -11.25
N LEU A 13 -28.28 -21.59 -10.62
CA LEU A 13 -26.87 -21.74 -10.93
C LEU A 13 -26.48 -23.20 -10.69
N THR A 14 -25.75 -23.80 -11.62
CA THR A 14 -25.17 -25.13 -11.48
C THR A 14 -24.33 -25.20 -10.19
N PRO A 15 -24.31 -26.33 -9.45
CA PRO A 15 -23.55 -26.45 -8.19
C PRO A 15 -22.07 -26.05 -8.33
N LEU A 16 -21.48 -26.28 -9.51
CA LEU A 16 -20.13 -25.84 -9.86
C LEU A 16 -20.00 -24.30 -9.88
N ASN A 17 -20.98 -23.61 -10.44
CA ASN A 17 -20.98 -22.15 -10.47
C ASN A 17 -21.10 -21.57 -9.05
N ASN A 18 -21.90 -22.17 -8.18
CA ASN A 18 -21.99 -21.79 -6.78
C ASN A 18 -20.67 -22.00 -6.03
N LEU A 19 -19.97 -23.10 -6.32
CA LEU A 19 -18.64 -23.36 -5.73
C LEU A 19 -17.61 -22.29 -6.18
N ILE A 20 -17.61 -21.96 -7.48
CA ILE A 20 -16.73 -20.92 -8.02
C ILE A 20 -17.04 -19.55 -7.40
N PHE A 21 -18.32 -19.18 -7.25
CA PHE A 21 -18.70 -17.94 -6.58
C PHE A 21 -18.38 -17.95 -5.08
N ALA A 22 -18.51 -19.09 -4.41
CA ALA A 22 -18.15 -19.25 -3.00
C ALA A 22 -16.64 -19.16 -2.76
N SER A 23 -15.80 -19.54 -3.75
CA SER A 23 -14.34 -19.49 -3.61
C SER A 23 -13.79 -18.08 -3.32
N ARG A 24 -14.49 -17.01 -3.75
CA ARG A 24 -14.10 -15.63 -3.42
C ARG A 24 -14.11 -15.34 -1.89
N TRP A 25 -14.95 -16.04 -1.12
CA TRP A 25 -15.00 -15.90 0.33
C TRP A 25 -13.76 -16.45 1.03
N LEU A 26 -12.95 -17.29 0.34
CA LEU A 26 -11.65 -17.73 0.84
C LEU A 26 -10.63 -16.58 0.97
N GLN A 27 -10.88 -15.45 0.35
CA GLN A 27 -10.03 -14.26 0.50
C GLN A 27 -10.32 -13.49 1.79
N LEU A 28 -11.51 -13.67 2.41
CA LEU A 28 -11.89 -12.95 3.62
C LEU A 28 -10.89 -13.11 4.78
N PRO A 29 -10.44 -14.34 5.15
CA PRO A 29 -9.45 -14.49 6.21
C PRO A 29 -8.10 -13.85 5.90
N LEU A 30 -7.72 -13.71 4.61
CA LEU A 30 -6.51 -13.00 4.21
C LEU A 30 -6.62 -11.50 4.51
N TYR A 31 -7.75 -10.87 4.19
CA TYR A 31 -7.99 -9.46 4.53
C TYR A 31 -8.03 -9.23 6.05
N LEU A 32 -8.62 -10.15 6.82
CA LEU A 32 -8.58 -10.09 8.29
C LEU A 32 -7.14 -10.18 8.81
N GLY A 33 -6.30 -11.04 8.22
CA GLY A 33 -4.87 -11.11 8.52
C GLY A 33 -4.15 -9.80 8.24
N LEU A 34 -4.45 -9.13 7.12
CA LEU A 34 -3.89 -7.82 6.79
C LEU A 34 -4.34 -6.72 7.76
N ILE A 35 -5.59 -6.75 8.25
CA ILE A 35 -6.07 -5.83 9.29
C ILE A 35 -5.28 -6.02 10.58
N LEU A 36 -5.00 -7.26 10.99
CA LEU A 36 -4.16 -7.53 12.15
C LEU A 36 -2.72 -7.03 11.95
N ALA A 37 -2.16 -7.23 10.75
CA ALA A 37 -0.85 -6.68 10.38
C ALA A 37 -0.84 -5.15 10.46
N GLN A 38 -1.92 -4.50 10.03
CA GLN A 38 -2.10 -3.04 10.16
C GLN A 38 -2.04 -2.59 11.61
N CYS A 39 -2.70 -3.30 12.54
CA CYS A 39 -2.63 -2.99 13.97
C CYS A 39 -1.20 -3.07 14.51
N VAL A 40 -0.40 -4.05 14.05
CA VAL A 40 1.01 -4.18 14.44
C VAL A 40 1.82 -2.99 13.93
N TYR A 41 1.60 -2.54 12.68
CA TYR A 41 2.27 -1.35 12.12
C TYR A 41 1.93 -0.08 12.90
N VAL A 42 0.67 0.12 13.26
CA VAL A 42 0.24 1.27 14.10
C VAL A 42 0.92 1.22 15.46
N PHE A 43 0.99 0.05 16.10
CA PHE A 43 1.70 -0.11 17.37
C PHE A 43 3.19 0.21 17.25
N HIS A 44 3.85 -0.29 16.21
CA HIS A 44 5.26 -0.03 15.93
C HIS A 44 5.54 1.47 15.74
N PHE A 45 4.69 2.17 14.98
CA PHE A 45 4.76 3.62 14.81
C PHE A 45 4.77 4.38 16.15
N TRP A 46 3.87 3.99 17.08
CA TRP A 46 3.78 4.62 18.39
C TRP A 46 5.01 4.36 19.26
N VAL A 47 5.59 3.17 19.18
CA VAL A 47 6.83 2.82 19.91
C VAL A 47 7.99 3.67 19.39
N GLU A 48 8.22 3.73 18.09
CA GLU A 48 9.29 4.55 17.49
C GLU A 48 9.11 6.04 17.78
N LEU A 49 7.88 6.54 17.67
CA LEU A 49 7.58 7.94 17.96
C LEU A 49 7.84 8.27 19.44
N LYS A 50 7.45 7.41 20.37
CA LYS A 50 7.72 7.55 21.80
C LYS A 50 9.22 7.62 22.07
N ASP A 51 10.00 6.73 21.45
CA ASP A 51 11.45 6.69 21.61
C ASP A 51 12.10 7.95 21.03
N LEU A 52 11.62 8.45 19.89
CA LEU A 52 12.11 9.73 19.33
C LEU A 52 11.84 10.90 20.27
N ILE A 53 10.64 10.98 20.84
CA ILE A 53 10.28 12.04 21.80
C ILE A 53 11.13 11.89 23.09
N GLY A 54 11.26 10.68 23.62
CA GLY A 54 12.07 10.38 24.80
C GLY A 54 13.53 10.79 24.60
N ALA A 55 14.12 10.45 23.47
CA ALA A 55 15.49 10.84 23.13
C ALA A 55 15.66 12.36 22.98
N ALA A 56 14.66 13.07 22.44
CA ALA A 56 14.67 14.54 22.36
C ALA A 56 14.67 15.21 23.75
N PHE A 57 14.03 14.58 24.74
CA PHE A 57 14.07 15.03 26.14
C PHE A 57 15.31 14.53 26.93
N GLY A 58 16.24 13.83 26.27
CA GLY A 58 17.50 13.40 26.88
C GLY A 58 17.47 12.03 27.54
N ASN A 59 16.45 11.21 27.28
CA ASN A 59 16.41 9.82 27.78
C ASN A 59 17.44 8.96 27.03
N ALA A 60 18.40 8.39 27.77
CA ALA A 60 19.50 7.62 27.22
C ALA A 60 19.04 6.27 26.64
N ASP A 61 18.05 5.63 27.28
CA ASP A 61 17.53 4.34 26.85
C ASP A 61 16.80 4.49 25.50
N SER A 62 15.95 5.51 25.37
CA SER A 62 15.26 5.83 24.12
C SER A 62 16.24 6.18 22.99
N LEU A 63 17.32 6.88 23.31
CA LEU A 63 18.38 7.18 22.34
C LEU A 63 19.07 5.89 21.85
N GLN A 64 19.35 4.96 22.75
CA GLN A 64 19.96 3.67 22.39
C GLN A 64 19.04 2.85 21.48
N HIS A 65 17.75 2.74 21.80
CA HIS A 65 16.77 2.05 20.96
C HIS A 65 16.71 2.62 19.53
N ILE A 66 16.75 3.96 19.42
CA ILE A 66 16.79 4.65 18.14
C ILE A 66 18.06 4.32 17.35
N LEU A 67 19.22 4.37 18.00
CA LEU A 67 20.50 4.09 17.34
C LEU A 67 20.55 2.64 16.82
N GLU A 68 20.03 1.71 17.61
CA GLU A 68 19.89 0.30 17.19
C GLU A 68 18.94 0.14 15.99
N ALA A 69 17.76 0.80 16.03
CA ALA A 69 16.76 0.77 14.94
C ALA A 69 17.31 1.36 13.62
N VAL A 70 18.20 2.35 13.70
CA VAL A 70 18.85 2.98 12.54
C VAL A 70 20.11 2.23 12.11
N GLY A 71 20.56 1.21 12.88
CA GLY A 71 21.76 0.41 12.58
C GLY A 71 23.07 1.11 12.96
N MET A 72 23.03 2.11 13.84
CA MET A 72 24.19 2.84 14.34
C MET A 72 24.59 2.37 15.75
N THR A 73 25.04 1.14 15.89
CA THR A 73 25.38 0.51 17.20
C THR A 73 26.51 1.25 17.97
N ASN A 74 27.35 2.02 17.29
CA ASN A 74 28.41 2.85 17.86
C ASN A 74 28.18 4.35 17.60
N GLY A 75 26.93 4.79 17.56
CA GLY A 75 26.54 6.14 17.22
C GLY A 75 26.87 7.18 18.29
N PRO A 76 26.66 8.46 17.98
CA PRO A 76 26.94 9.57 18.90
C PRO A 76 26.07 9.46 20.15
N LYS A 77 26.64 9.84 21.31
CA LYS A 77 25.95 9.87 22.61
C LYS A 77 24.83 10.93 22.70
N LYS A 78 24.56 11.63 21.64
CA LYS A 78 23.51 12.66 21.53
C LYS A 78 22.74 12.49 20.24
N LEU A 79 21.48 12.89 20.29
CA LEU A 79 20.61 12.91 19.13
C LEU A 79 21.16 13.91 18.10
N THR A 80 21.59 13.42 16.94
CA THR A 80 22.08 14.26 15.84
C THR A 80 20.96 14.52 14.84
N GLU A 81 21.07 15.60 14.06
CA GLU A 81 20.12 15.91 12.99
C GLU A 81 19.96 14.75 12.00
N THR A 82 21.07 14.11 11.63
CA THR A 82 21.04 12.92 10.75
C THR A 82 20.25 11.77 11.37
N THR A 83 20.42 11.51 12.68
CA THR A 83 19.66 10.46 13.37
C THR A 83 18.17 10.79 13.39
N ILE A 84 17.80 12.04 13.71
CA ILE A 84 16.40 12.48 13.67
C ILE A 84 15.81 12.27 12.28
N MET A 85 16.53 12.69 11.24
CA MET A 85 16.09 12.55 9.86
C MET A 85 15.85 11.08 9.47
N LEU A 86 16.76 10.16 9.87
CA LEU A 86 16.61 8.73 9.58
C LEU A 86 15.43 8.09 10.31
N VAL A 87 15.18 8.48 11.57
CA VAL A 87 14.01 8.00 12.32
C VAL A 87 12.71 8.52 11.70
N VAL A 88 12.66 9.82 11.37
CA VAL A 88 11.48 10.41 10.71
C VAL A 88 11.21 9.75 9.37
N LEU A 89 12.26 9.45 8.59
CA LEU A 89 12.11 8.64 7.37
C LEU A 89 11.54 7.24 7.66
N GLY A 90 11.94 6.63 8.79
CA GLY A 90 11.38 5.36 9.27
C GLY A 90 9.87 5.48 9.55
N LEU A 91 9.48 6.51 10.28
CA LEU A 91 8.07 6.78 10.58
C LEU A 91 7.24 7.03 9.30
N ILE A 92 7.78 7.77 8.34
CA ILE A 92 7.13 7.99 7.04
C ILE A 92 6.96 6.66 6.29
N ASP A 93 7.95 5.78 6.31
CA ASP A 93 7.89 4.46 5.68
C ASP A 93 6.75 3.61 6.27
N VAL A 94 6.62 3.59 7.61
CA VAL A 94 5.51 2.90 8.30
C VAL A 94 4.15 3.45 7.84
N VAL A 95 4.00 4.76 7.72
CA VAL A 95 2.74 5.39 7.24
C VAL A 95 2.46 5.03 5.79
N MET A 96 3.48 5.00 4.92
CA MET A 96 3.31 4.62 3.52
C MET A 96 2.90 3.16 3.35
N ILE A 97 3.53 2.24 4.10
CA ILE A 97 3.14 0.83 4.12
C ILE A 97 1.71 0.66 4.67
N SER A 98 1.37 1.40 5.72
CA SER A 98 0.04 1.44 6.30
C SER A 98 -1.03 1.85 5.28
N ASN A 99 -0.79 2.92 4.54
CA ASN A 99 -1.67 3.37 3.46
C ASN A 99 -1.79 2.33 2.32
N LEU A 100 -0.68 1.65 1.99
CA LEU A 100 -0.69 0.56 1.03
C LEU A 100 -1.58 -0.59 1.50
N LEU A 101 -1.46 -1.00 2.78
CA LEU A 101 -2.28 -2.05 3.37
C LEU A 101 -3.77 -1.70 3.31
N ILE A 102 -4.17 -0.48 3.73
CA ILE A 102 -5.56 -0.03 3.66
C ILE A 102 -6.07 -0.10 2.22
N MET A 103 -5.28 0.36 1.27
CA MET A 103 -5.66 0.33 -0.15
C MET A 103 -5.87 -1.10 -0.66
N VAL A 104 -5.00 -2.05 -0.25
CA VAL A 104 -5.13 -3.46 -0.62
C VAL A 104 -6.34 -4.09 0.08
N ILE A 105 -6.56 -3.81 1.36
CA ILE A 105 -7.69 -4.36 2.11
C ILE A 105 -9.01 -3.88 1.53
N VAL A 106 -9.21 -2.57 1.48
CA VAL A 106 -10.49 -1.98 1.05
C VAL A 106 -10.71 -2.18 -0.45
N GLY A 107 -9.71 -1.81 -1.28
CA GLY A 107 -9.83 -1.93 -2.73
C GLY A 107 -9.84 -3.37 -3.21
N GLY A 108 -9.11 -4.27 -2.56
CA GLY A 108 -9.14 -5.69 -2.86
C GLY A 108 -10.46 -6.34 -2.47
N TYR A 109 -10.97 -6.05 -1.28
CA TYR A 109 -12.28 -6.55 -0.84
C TYR A 109 -13.39 -6.10 -1.79
N GLU A 110 -13.46 -4.81 -2.11
CA GLU A 110 -14.46 -4.22 -3.02
C GLU A 110 -14.39 -4.82 -4.43
N THR A 111 -13.19 -5.08 -4.93
CA THR A 111 -12.99 -5.59 -6.29
C THR A 111 -13.25 -7.10 -6.40
N PHE A 112 -12.83 -7.88 -5.41
CA PHE A 112 -12.79 -9.35 -5.54
C PHE A 112 -13.82 -10.08 -4.68
N VAL A 113 -14.22 -9.55 -3.54
CA VAL A 113 -15.13 -10.24 -2.61
C VAL A 113 -16.56 -9.76 -2.78
N SER A 114 -16.84 -8.50 -2.50
CA SER A 114 -18.20 -7.96 -2.56
C SER A 114 -18.18 -6.44 -2.61
N ARG A 115 -19.12 -5.85 -3.36
CA ARG A 115 -19.32 -4.40 -3.32
C ARG A 115 -19.94 -4.00 -1.99
N MET A 116 -19.31 -3.04 -1.32
CA MET A 116 -19.74 -2.57 0.00
C MET A 116 -20.95 -1.63 -0.05
N HIS A 117 -21.44 -1.27 -1.23
CA HIS A 117 -22.60 -0.36 -1.45
C HIS A 117 -22.51 0.92 -0.60
N LEU A 118 -21.32 1.51 -0.55
CA LEU A 118 -21.05 2.75 0.18
C LEU A 118 -21.43 4.01 -0.61
N GLU A 119 -22.17 3.87 -1.71
CA GLU A 119 -22.59 4.99 -2.55
C GLU A 119 -23.41 5.99 -1.72
N GLY A 120 -22.87 7.20 -1.53
CA GLY A 120 -23.50 8.25 -0.73
C GLY A 120 -23.23 8.21 0.77
N HIS A 121 -22.39 7.28 1.26
CA HIS A 121 -21.98 7.29 2.67
C HIS A 121 -20.95 8.40 2.94
N PRO A 122 -21.09 9.21 4.04
CA PRO A 122 -20.16 10.32 4.32
C PRO A 122 -18.70 9.90 4.53
N ASP A 123 -18.46 8.65 4.94
CA ASP A 123 -17.11 8.10 5.14
C ASP A 123 -16.55 7.39 3.92
N GLN A 124 -17.21 7.48 2.75
CA GLN A 124 -16.72 6.90 1.53
C GLN A 124 -15.49 7.68 1.04
N PRO A 125 -14.28 7.07 0.97
CA PRO A 125 -13.14 7.73 0.38
C PRO A 125 -13.41 8.01 -1.10
N GLU A 126 -13.11 9.21 -1.58
CA GLU A 126 -13.34 9.62 -2.98
C GLU A 126 -12.72 8.63 -4.00
N TRP A 127 -11.58 8.03 -3.65
CA TRP A 127 -10.91 7.05 -4.50
C TRP A 127 -11.66 5.72 -4.62
N LEU A 128 -12.59 5.42 -3.69
CA LEU A 128 -13.36 4.16 -3.68
C LEU A 128 -14.55 4.20 -4.64
N SER A 129 -15.11 5.37 -4.92
CA SER A 129 -16.27 5.53 -5.81
C SER A 129 -16.01 5.07 -7.26
N HIS A 130 -14.74 5.00 -7.65
CA HIS A 130 -14.29 4.63 -9.00
C HIS A 130 -13.26 3.50 -9.00
N VAL A 131 -13.28 2.60 -7.98
CA VAL A 131 -12.32 1.50 -7.92
C VAL A 131 -12.60 0.52 -9.06
N ASN A 132 -11.80 0.67 -10.10
CA ASN A 132 -11.57 -0.37 -11.10
C ASN A 132 -10.23 -1.05 -10.77
N ALA A 133 -10.10 -2.33 -11.06
CA ALA A 133 -8.86 -3.09 -10.87
C ALA A 133 -7.62 -2.39 -11.46
N SER A 134 -7.80 -1.61 -12.52
CA SER A 134 -6.74 -0.82 -13.16
C SER A 134 -6.27 0.35 -12.29
N VAL A 135 -7.19 1.10 -11.70
CA VAL A 135 -6.87 2.21 -10.78
C VAL A 135 -6.12 1.70 -9.55
N LEU A 136 -6.55 0.55 -9.00
CA LEU A 136 -5.88 -0.09 -7.87
C LEU A 136 -4.42 -0.46 -8.22
N LYS A 137 -4.18 -1.10 -9.37
CA LYS A 137 -2.84 -1.45 -9.83
C LYS A 137 -1.92 -0.24 -9.93
N THR A 138 -2.39 0.85 -10.52
CA THR A 138 -1.61 2.08 -10.68
C THR A 138 -1.28 2.70 -9.32
N LYS A 139 -2.24 2.77 -8.40
CA LYS A 139 -2.00 3.30 -7.05
C LYS A 139 -1.03 2.44 -6.24
N LEU A 140 -1.12 1.10 -6.35
CA LEU A 140 -0.17 0.18 -5.75
C LEU A 140 1.25 0.38 -6.31
N ALA A 141 1.39 0.53 -7.62
CA ALA A 141 2.68 0.79 -8.26
C ALA A 141 3.30 2.11 -7.75
N MET A 142 2.50 3.18 -7.62
CA MET A 142 2.96 4.47 -7.07
C MET A 142 3.40 4.36 -5.62
N ALA A 143 2.68 3.59 -4.79
CA ALA A 143 3.06 3.34 -3.40
C ALA A 143 4.39 2.58 -3.30
N ILE A 144 4.61 1.57 -4.13
CA ILE A 144 5.87 0.80 -4.17
C ILE A 144 7.05 1.70 -4.59
N ILE A 145 6.85 2.59 -5.57
CA ILE A 145 7.86 3.58 -5.96
C ILE A 145 8.20 4.49 -4.78
N GLY A 146 7.19 5.00 -4.07
CA GLY A 146 7.38 5.85 -2.90
C GLY A 146 8.21 5.17 -1.81
N ILE A 147 7.86 3.94 -1.45
CA ILE A 147 8.61 3.13 -0.47
C ILE A 147 10.04 2.92 -0.94
N SER A 148 10.23 2.51 -2.19
CA SER A 148 11.57 2.30 -2.77
C SER A 148 12.41 3.58 -2.78
N SER A 149 11.80 4.75 -3.03
CA SER A 149 12.48 6.06 -2.96
C SER A 149 12.97 6.38 -1.56
N ILE A 150 12.16 6.12 -0.53
CA ILE A 150 12.52 6.34 0.87
C ILE A 150 13.68 5.42 1.28
N HIS A 151 13.63 4.14 0.90
CA HIS A 151 14.73 3.21 1.15
C HIS A 151 16.03 3.63 0.46
N LEU A 152 15.94 4.09 -0.78
CA LEU A 152 17.10 4.60 -1.53
C LEU A 152 17.69 5.84 -0.84
N LEU A 153 16.84 6.75 -0.37
CA LEU A 153 17.26 7.94 0.37
C LEU A 153 17.94 7.58 1.70
N LYS A 154 17.40 6.63 2.48
CA LYS A 154 18.04 6.12 3.71
C LYS A 154 19.44 5.58 3.42
N THR A 155 19.58 4.79 2.35
CA THR A 155 20.85 4.22 1.94
C THR A 155 21.82 5.30 1.48
N PHE A 156 21.35 6.32 0.78
CA PHE A 156 22.16 7.45 0.32
C PHE A 156 22.74 8.24 1.51
N ILE A 157 21.92 8.52 2.55
CA ILE A 157 22.37 9.22 3.76
C ILE A 157 23.45 8.43 4.49
N ASN A 158 23.34 7.10 4.52
CA ASN A 158 24.28 6.20 5.16
C ASN A 158 25.25 5.52 4.16
N ALA A 159 25.49 6.13 3.00
CA ALA A 159 26.24 5.50 1.90
C ALA A 159 27.64 5.01 2.32
N GLY A 160 28.31 5.71 3.24
CA GLY A 160 29.62 5.29 3.76
C GLY A 160 29.62 3.98 4.53
N SER A 161 28.45 3.49 4.99
CA SER A 161 28.29 2.22 5.72
C SER A 161 27.95 1.04 4.82
N TYR A 162 27.63 1.30 3.53
CA TYR A 162 27.20 0.28 2.59
C TYR A 162 28.29 -0.05 1.57
N HIS A 163 28.33 -1.31 1.15
CA HIS A 163 29.16 -1.70 0.01
C HIS A 163 28.60 -1.12 -1.29
N GLU A 164 29.47 -0.71 -2.20
CA GLU A 164 29.11 -0.16 -3.52
C GLU A 164 28.12 -1.03 -4.30
N LYS A 165 28.26 -2.36 -4.21
CA LYS A 165 27.33 -3.32 -4.84
C LYS A 165 25.88 -3.16 -4.34
N VAL A 166 25.69 -2.84 -3.06
CA VAL A 166 24.35 -2.64 -2.46
C VAL A 166 23.74 -1.35 -3.00
N LEU A 167 24.52 -0.27 -3.09
CA LEU A 167 24.08 1.02 -3.62
C LEU A 167 23.63 0.88 -5.09
N ILE A 168 24.44 0.20 -5.91
CA ILE A 168 24.11 -0.05 -7.31
C ILE A 168 22.87 -0.93 -7.42
N ALA A 169 22.78 -2.03 -6.67
CA ALA A 169 21.63 -2.94 -6.69
C ALA A 169 20.32 -2.22 -6.32
N GLN A 170 20.32 -1.41 -5.26
CA GLN A 170 19.13 -0.67 -4.84
C GLN A 170 18.70 0.37 -5.89
N THR A 171 19.65 1.07 -6.50
CA THR A 171 19.36 2.02 -7.59
C THR A 171 18.76 1.30 -8.81
N VAL A 172 19.30 0.16 -9.19
CA VAL A 172 18.77 -0.65 -10.31
C VAL A 172 17.35 -1.15 -10.02
N ILE A 173 17.10 -1.65 -8.80
CA ILE A 173 15.76 -2.08 -8.37
C ILE A 173 14.77 -0.92 -8.41
N HIS A 174 15.17 0.26 -7.92
CA HIS A 174 14.33 1.45 -7.98
C HIS A 174 13.99 1.85 -9.42
N CYS A 175 14.97 1.86 -10.31
CA CYS A 175 14.74 2.11 -11.73
C CYS A 175 13.81 1.07 -12.36
N ALA A 176 13.95 -0.21 -12.00
CA ALA A 176 13.05 -1.26 -12.47
C ALA A 176 11.60 -1.03 -12.03
N PHE A 177 11.37 -0.59 -10.78
CA PHE A 177 10.02 -0.22 -10.31
C PHE A 177 9.46 0.99 -11.05
N LEU A 178 10.26 2.02 -11.31
CA LEU A 178 9.85 3.18 -12.10
C LEU A 178 9.43 2.77 -13.52
N LEU A 179 10.22 1.95 -14.19
CA LEU A 179 9.92 1.45 -15.54
C LEU A 179 8.65 0.58 -15.54
N SER A 180 8.48 -0.28 -14.54
CA SER A 180 7.30 -1.12 -14.39
C SER A 180 6.03 -0.28 -14.20
N ALA A 181 6.09 0.76 -13.38
CA ALA A 181 4.95 1.66 -13.15
C ALA A 181 4.60 2.47 -14.39
N LEU A 182 5.61 2.94 -15.14
CA LEU A 182 5.39 3.60 -16.43
C LEU A 182 4.72 2.66 -17.44
N ALA A 183 5.17 1.40 -17.50
CA ALA A 183 4.59 0.40 -18.38
C ALA A 183 3.12 0.11 -18.01
N ILE A 184 2.80 -0.05 -16.71
CA ILE A 184 1.43 -0.24 -16.22
C ILE A 184 0.57 0.96 -16.60
N SER A 185 1.03 2.18 -16.33
CA SER A 185 0.29 3.41 -16.63
C SER A 185 0.08 3.61 -18.14
N TRP A 186 1.06 3.25 -18.95
CA TRP A 186 0.97 3.30 -20.41
C TRP A 186 -0.06 2.31 -20.94
N THR A 187 0.00 1.05 -20.48
CA THR A 187 -0.95 0.00 -20.85
C THR A 187 -2.39 0.39 -20.50
N ASP A 188 -2.57 0.98 -19.32
CA ASP A 188 -3.87 1.45 -18.86
C ASP A 188 -4.44 2.55 -19.77
N ARG A 189 -3.62 3.51 -20.14
CA ARG A 189 -3.99 4.60 -21.06
C ARG A 189 -4.41 4.08 -22.44
N ILE A 190 -3.68 3.11 -23.00
CA ILE A 190 -4.03 2.51 -24.30
C ILE A 190 -5.38 1.78 -24.19
N THR A 191 -5.58 0.98 -23.14
CA THR A 191 -6.81 0.20 -22.95
C THR A 191 -8.03 1.12 -22.79
N THR A 192 -7.89 2.20 -22.04
CA THR A 192 -8.99 3.17 -21.84
C THR A 192 -9.31 3.93 -23.11
N SER A 193 -8.32 4.27 -23.92
CA SER A 193 -8.52 4.96 -25.21
C SER A 193 -9.27 4.10 -26.23
N THR A 194 -9.10 2.78 -26.19
CA THR A 194 -9.75 1.85 -27.13
C THR A 194 -11.26 1.69 -26.83
N HIS A 195 -11.69 1.91 -25.58
CA HIS A 195 -13.10 1.81 -25.19
C HIS A 195 -13.95 3.06 -25.52
N HIS A 196 -13.32 4.18 -25.92
CA HIS A 196 -13.99 5.45 -26.20
C HIS A 196 -14.21 5.72 -27.69
N GLN A 197 -14.18 4.70 -28.58
CA GLN A 197 -14.65 4.90 -29.94
C GLN A 197 -16.18 4.95 -29.95
N PRO A 198 -16.80 6.10 -30.28
CA PRO A 198 -18.25 6.17 -30.47
C PRO A 198 -18.61 5.27 -31.65
N LYS A 199 -19.54 4.34 -31.42
CA LYS A 199 -20.20 3.63 -32.53
C LYS A 199 -20.87 4.69 -33.41
N GLN A 200 -20.25 5.00 -34.53
CA GLN A 200 -20.90 5.72 -35.60
C GLN A 200 -21.97 4.78 -36.22
N HIS A 201 -23.22 5.12 -35.97
CA HIS A 201 -24.37 4.65 -36.75
C HIS A 201 -24.80 5.76 -37.67
#